data_5c9297c54336050b4bef1088987bc8fd
#
_entry.id   5c9297c54336050b4bef1088987bc8fd
#
_cell.length_a   1.000
_cell.length_b   1.000
_cell.length_c   1.000
_cell.angle_alpha   90.00
_cell.angle_beta   90.00
_cell.angle_gamma   90.00
#
_symmetry.space_group_name_H-M   'P 1'
#
loop_
_entity.id
_entity.type
_entity.pdbx_description
1 polymer ?
#
loop_
_entity_poly.entity_id
_entity_poly.type
_entity_poly.pdbx_seq_one_letter_code
_entity_poly.pdbx_strand_id
1 'polypeptide(L)'
;MDANHFSPFELVCGSRTEDVDALIRAALAEDLGTGRTDFPGDHSALACFGPAERGRAVLRAKETGILAGVDLVPLVLQAVDAALVWKPNGTDGSPLEPGTVVGWAEGPLVSLLTAERTLLNFVQRLSGVASAARRWTQHVEGTGVTLLDTRKTTPGWRDLEKYAVRTGGAQNHRQGLYDLIMLKDNHIDFCGGIPQAVERVQAYLKKRGQSLRIEVEARTLADVELALNTPGIDILMLDNFTPEQCRVAVKLIDGRLQTEASGGITEQTLRAYAETGVDTISIGALTHSVKSLDLNFKAVCA
;
A
#
# COMPACT_ATOMS: atom_id res chain seq x y z
N MET A 1 -3.53 -28.51 -20.06
CA MET A 1 -3.27 -27.05 -20.01
C MET A 1 -4.31 -26.50 -19.06
N ASP A 2 -3.99 -26.58 -17.77
CA ASP A 2 -4.95 -26.28 -16.72
C ASP A 2 -4.98 -24.77 -16.45
N ALA A 3 -6.21 -24.27 -16.45
CA ALA A 3 -6.55 -22.89 -16.30
C ALA A 3 -6.16 -22.32 -14.93
N ASN A 4 -5.47 -21.19 -14.95
CA ASN A 4 -5.51 -20.11 -13.97
C ASN A 4 -5.70 -20.50 -12.49
N HIS A 5 -4.67 -21.00 -11.86
CA HIS A 5 -4.49 -20.82 -10.43
C HIS A 5 -3.80 -19.45 -10.19
N PHE A 6 -4.53 -18.37 -10.38
CA PHE A 6 -4.14 -17.11 -9.73
C PHE A 6 -4.26 -17.32 -8.23
N SER A 7 -3.19 -17.10 -7.48
CA SER A 7 -3.31 -17.08 -6.03
C SER A 7 -4.27 -15.94 -5.63
N PRO A 8 -5.04 -16.06 -4.54
CA PRO A 8 -5.86 -14.98 -4.04
C PRO A 8 -5.09 -13.66 -3.90
N PHE A 9 -3.80 -13.74 -3.64
CA PHE A 9 -2.89 -12.61 -3.51
C PHE A 9 -2.66 -11.87 -4.86
N GLU A 10 -2.52 -12.58 -5.97
CA GLU A 10 -2.38 -11.96 -7.31
C GLU A 10 -3.60 -11.13 -7.71
N LEU A 11 -4.80 -11.67 -7.43
CA LEU A 11 -6.07 -10.97 -7.71
C LEU A 11 -6.27 -9.72 -6.84
N VAL A 12 -5.66 -9.70 -5.66
CA VAL A 12 -5.92 -8.67 -4.64
C VAL A 12 -4.87 -7.56 -4.64
N CYS A 13 -3.58 -7.85 -4.87
CA CYS A 13 -2.54 -6.81 -4.83
C CYS A 13 -2.18 -6.23 -6.20
N GLY A 14 -2.56 -6.87 -7.31
CA GLY A 14 -2.20 -6.41 -8.66
C GLY A 14 -0.72 -6.61 -9.03
N SER A 15 0.07 -7.19 -8.11
CA SER A 15 1.46 -7.58 -8.36
C SER A 15 1.50 -8.90 -9.13
N ARG A 16 2.50 -9.06 -9.98
CA ARG A 16 2.79 -10.39 -10.51
C ARG A 16 3.45 -11.22 -9.41
N THR A 17 3.09 -12.50 -9.31
CA THR A 17 3.68 -13.44 -8.34
C THR A 17 5.21 -13.44 -8.42
N GLU A 18 5.76 -13.34 -9.63
CA GLU A 18 7.20 -13.27 -9.87
C GLU A 18 7.88 -12.10 -9.17
N ASP A 19 7.24 -10.92 -9.13
CA ASP A 19 7.80 -9.73 -8.48
C ASP A 19 7.82 -9.88 -6.95
N VAL A 20 6.78 -10.50 -6.39
CA VAL A 20 6.69 -10.80 -4.95
C VAL A 20 7.69 -11.88 -4.54
N ASP A 21 7.81 -12.97 -5.32
CA ASP A 21 8.80 -14.02 -5.07
C ASP A 21 10.23 -13.47 -5.14
N ALA A 22 10.53 -12.62 -6.12
CA ALA A 22 11.84 -11.97 -6.23
C ALA A 22 12.14 -11.10 -5.00
N LEU A 23 11.16 -10.36 -4.49
CA LEU A 23 11.32 -9.53 -3.28
C LEU A 23 11.57 -10.40 -2.04
N ILE A 24 10.82 -11.50 -1.86
CA ILE A 24 11.01 -12.45 -0.76
C ILE A 24 12.41 -13.06 -0.82
N ARG A 25 12.84 -13.54 -1.99
CA ARG A 25 14.18 -14.13 -2.17
C ARG A 25 15.28 -13.12 -1.91
N ALA A 26 15.12 -11.87 -2.33
CA ALA A 26 16.09 -10.82 -2.06
C ALA A 26 16.21 -10.54 -0.54
N ALA A 27 15.09 -10.49 0.19
CA ALA A 27 15.08 -10.31 1.63
C ALA A 27 15.73 -11.49 2.37
N LEU A 28 15.44 -12.72 1.97
CA LEU A 28 16.09 -13.93 2.52
C LEU A 28 17.59 -13.96 2.21
N ALA A 29 17.99 -13.61 1.00
CA ALA A 29 19.42 -13.53 0.63
C ALA A 29 20.17 -12.46 1.42
N GLU A 30 19.49 -11.34 1.74
CA GLU A 30 20.04 -10.30 2.61
C GLU A 30 20.28 -10.84 4.03
N ASP A 31 19.31 -11.51 4.62
CA ASP A 31 19.35 -12.02 6.00
C ASP A 31 20.34 -13.18 6.16
N LEU A 32 20.39 -14.07 5.18
CA LEU A 32 21.30 -15.24 5.18
C LEU A 32 22.73 -14.94 4.70
N GLY A 33 22.99 -13.75 4.15
CA GLY A 33 24.28 -13.40 3.58
C GLY A 33 24.60 -14.11 2.26
N THR A 34 23.60 -14.66 1.56
CA THR A 34 23.79 -15.39 0.29
C THR A 34 24.39 -14.47 -0.77
N GLY A 35 25.55 -14.87 -1.33
CA GLY A 35 26.32 -14.06 -2.28
C GLY A 35 27.09 -12.89 -1.66
N ARG A 36 27.11 -12.76 -0.32
CA ARG A 36 27.80 -11.70 0.43
C ARG A 36 28.95 -12.22 1.31
N THR A 37 28.95 -13.51 1.60
CA THR A 37 29.95 -14.18 2.45
C THR A 37 30.24 -15.57 1.90
N ASP A 38 31.44 -16.10 2.24
CA ASP A 38 31.84 -17.48 1.92
C ASP A 38 31.13 -18.51 2.81
N PHE A 39 30.42 -18.06 3.86
CA PHE A 39 29.74 -18.92 4.84
C PHE A 39 28.32 -18.38 5.12
N PRO A 40 27.39 -18.49 4.13
CA PRO A 40 26.00 -18.04 4.31
C PRO A 40 25.20 -19.02 5.18
N GLY A 41 24.17 -18.52 5.89
CA GLY A 41 23.21 -19.33 6.63
C GLY A 41 22.83 -18.78 8.01
N ASP A 42 21.83 -19.39 8.62
CA ASP A 42 21.44 -19.14 10.02
C ASP A 42 22.33 -19.97 10.96
N HIS A 43 23.46 -19.41 11.32
CA HIS A 43 24.44 -20.12 12.15
C HIS A 43 23.94 -20.44 13.56
N SER A 44 23.01 -19.65 14.09
CA SER A 44 22.41 -19.91 15.42
C SER A 44 21.52 -21.15 15.37
N ALA A 45 20.63 -21.22 14.40
CA ALA A 45 19.75 -22.36 14.25
C ALA A 45 20.54 -23.65 13.88
N LEU A 46 21.50 -23.52 12.94
CA LEU A 46 22.34 -24.65 12.52
C LEU A 46 23.24 -25.19 13.65
N ALA A 47 23.67 -24.33 14.57
CA ALA A 47 24.47 -24.76 15.72
C ALA A 47 23.63 -25.42 16.82
N CYS A 48 22.34 -25.07 16.93
CA CYS A 48 21.46 -25.53 18.01
C CYS A 48 20.69 -26.79 17.66
N PHE A 49 20.35 -27.01 16.37
CA PHE A 49 19.39 -28.03 15.96
C PHE A 49 19.93 -28.90 14.80
N GLY A 50 19.64 -30.22 14.90
CA GLY A 50 19.92 -31.14 13.83
C GLY A 50 18.84 -31.16 12.72
N PRO A 51 19.16 -31.70 11.54
CA PRO A 51 18.28 -31.61 10.37
C PRO A 51 16.95 -32.42 10.52
N ALA A 52 16.89 -33.35 11.46
CA ALA A 52 15.70 -34.18 11.73
C ALA A 52 14.76 -33.56 12.78
N GLU A 53 15.21 -32.51 13.49
CA GLU A 53 14.43 -31.89 14.54
C GLU A 53 13.30 -31.06 13.97
N ARG A 54 12.09 -31.31 14.44
CA ARG A 54 10.87 -30.63 13.96
C ARG A 54 10.14 -30.00 15.14
N GLY A 55 9.40 -28.94 14.81
CA GLY A 55 8.62 -28.25 15.80
C GLY A 55 7.47 -27.47 15.18
N ARG A 56 6.88 -26.64 16.03
CA ARG A 56 5.75 -25.78 15.70
C ARG A 56 5.98 -24.39 16.25
N ALA A 57 5.62 -23.37 15.46
CA ALA A 57 5.62 -21.99 15.91
C ALA A 57 4.26 -21.34 15.64
N VAL A 58 3.87 -20.40 16.49
CA VAL A 58 2.62 -19.63 16.39
C VAL A 58 2.91 -18.17 16.06
N LEU A 59 2.24 -17.65 15.04
CA LEU A 59 2.19 -16.23 14.74
C LEU A 59 1.06 -15.59 15.54
N ARG A 60 1.38 -14.57 16.36
CA ARG A 60 0.44 -13.96 17.29
C ARG A 60 0.61 -12.45 17.36
N ALA A 61 -0.51 -11.73 17.43
CA ALA A 61 -0.53 -10.29 17.62
C ALA A 61 -0.15 -9.91 19.08
N LYS A 62 0.55 -8.79 19.21
CA LYS A 62 0.90 -8.15 20.50
C LYS A 62 0.28 -6.77 20.65
N GLU A 63 -0.23 -6.20 19.56
CA GLU A 63 -0.91 -4.91 19.54
C GLU A 63 -2.27 -5.06 18.83
N THR A 64 -3.19 -4.12 19.13
CA THR A 64 -4.46 -3.98 18.40
C THR A 64 -4.21 -3.39 17.02
N GLY A 65 -4.86 -3.93 15.99
CA GLY A 65 -4.71 -3.44 14.62
C GLY A 65 -5.53 -4.25 13.59
N ILE A 66 -5.12 -4.15 12.34
CA ILE A 66 -5.71 -4.88 11.22
C ILE A 66 -4.64 -5.78 10.60
N LEU A 67 -4.97 -7.06 10.44
CA LEU A 67 -4.10 -8.03 9.78
C LEU A 67 -3.98 -7.71 8.29
N ALA A 68 -2.75 -7.72 7.77
CA ALA A 68 -2.49 -7.68 6.33
C ALA A 68 -1.19 -8.42 5.98
N GLY A 69 -1.20 -9.13 4.86
CA GLY A 69 -0.06 -9.87 4.34
C GLY A 69 0.04 -11.31 4.86
N VAL A 70 -1.04 -11.89 5.42
CA VAL A 70 -1.04 -13.29 5.88
C VAL A 70 -0.82 -14.26 4.73
N ASP A 71 -1.25 -13.93 3.53
CA ASP A 71 -1.04 -14.74 2.32
C ASP A 71 0.43 -14.76 1.84
N LEU A 72 1.29 -13.86 2.33
CA LEU A 72 2.74 -13.92 2.09
C LEU A 72 3.43 -14.96 2.97
N VAL A 73 2.82 -15.36 4.09
CA VAL A 73 3.43 -16.30 5.04
C VAL A 73 3.81 -17.62 4.36
N PRO A 74 2.89 -18.32 3.65
CA PRO A 74 3.25 -19.55 2.96
C PRO A 74 4.33 -19.34 1.89
N LEU A 75 4.38 -18.18 1.22
CA LEU A 75 5.39 -17.91 0.20
C LEU A 75 6.78 -17.76 0.83
N VAL A 76 6.89 -17.04 1.95
CA VAL A 76 8.16 -16.91 2.69
C VAL A 76 8.61 -18.28 3.21
N LEU A 77 7.71 -19.05 3.80
CA LEU A 77 8.02 -20.38 4.32
C LEU A 77 8.51 -21.32 3.23
N GLN A 78 7.82 -21.38 2.09
CA GLN A 78 8.22 -22.22 0.95
C GLN A 78 9.55 -21.77 0.33
N ALA A 79 9.83 -20.46 0.32
CA ALA A 79 11.10 -19.94 -0.19
C ALA A 79 12.30 -20.35 0.70
N VAL A 80 12.07 -20.61 2.00
CA VAL A 80 13.07 -21.13 2.92
C VAL A 80 13.16 -22.66 2.82
N ASP A 81 12.03 -23.36 2.93
CA ASP A 81 11.98 -24.84 2.94
C ASP A 81 10.57 -25.33 2.58
N ALA A 82 10.46 -26.12 1.52
CA ALA A 82 9.19 -26.72 1.09
C ALA A 82 8.58 -27.69 2.12
N ALA A 83 9.34 -28.15 3.12
CA ALA A 83 8.85 -28.98 4.20
C ALA A 83 8.10 -28.22 5.32
N LEU A 84 8.09 -26.87 5.26
CA LEU A 84 7.31 -26.02 6.15
C LEU A 84 5.84 -25.99 5.72
N VAL A 85 4.95 -26.15 6.69
CA VAL A 85 3.50 -26.15 6.48
C VAL A 85 2.88 -25.01 7.26
N TRP A 86 2.11 -24.16 6.59
CA TRP A 86 1.34 -23.07 7.20
C TRP A 86 -0.12 -23.46 7.41
N LYS A 87 -0.66 -23.14 8.59
CA LYS A 87 -2.07 -23.32 8.96
C LYS A 87 -2.63 -21.95 9.40
N PRO A 88 -3.30 -21.21 8.52
CA PRO A 88 -3.88 -19.89 8.87
C PRO A 88 -5.05 -20.07 9.86
N ASN A 89 -5.24 -19.04 10.72
CA ASN A 89 -6.38 -18.88 11.62
C ASN A 89 -7.03 -17.51 11.48
N GLY A 90 -6.42 -16.60 10.72
CA GLY A 90 -6.93 -15.28 10.38
C GLY A 90 -6.81 -15.03 8.88
N THR A 91 -7.55 -14.05 8.40
CA THR A 91 -7.52 -13.55 7.03
C THR A 91 -7.24 -12.06 7.02
N ASP A 92 -6.68 -11.55 5.94
CA ASP A 92 -6.40 -10.12 5.80
C ASP A 92 -7.69 -9.29 5.93
N GLY A 93 -7.58 -8.15 6.59
CA GLY A 93 -8.70 -7.30 6.99
C GLY A 93 -9.30 -7.65 8.37
N SER A 94 -8.95 -8.81 8.96
CA SER A 94 -9.41 -9.17 10.30
C SER A 94 -8.84 -8.23 11.37
N PRO A 95 -9.65 -7.85 12.38
CA PRO A 95 -9.15 -7.12 13.53
C PRO A 95 -8.24 -8.00 14.38
N LEU A 96 -7.19 -7.40 14.90
CA LEU A 96 -6.23 -8.01 15.81
C LEU A 96 -6.31 -7.37 17.19
N GLU A 97 -6.27 -8.21 18.22
CA GLU A 97 -6.09 -7.81 19.60
C GLU A 97 -4.86 -8.53 20.19
N PRO A 98 -4.23 -7.99 21.24
CA PRO A 98 -3.12 -8.67 21.91
C PRO A 98 -3.47 -10.13 22.26
N GLY A 99 -2.66 -11.07 21.79
CA GLY A 99 -2.90 -12.49 21.98
C GLY A 99 -3.63 -13.20 20.82
N THR A 100 -4.22 -12.47 19.88
CA THR A 100 -4.88 -13.08 18.71
C THR A 100 -3.88 -13.95 17.94
N VAL A 101 -4.24 -15.23 17.75
CA VAL A 101 -3.48 -16.18 16.95
C VAL A 101 -3.81 -16.01 15.48
N VAL A 102 -2.82 -15.65 14.68
CA VAL A 102 -2.93 -15.47 13.22
C VAL A 102 -2.80 -16.81 12.48
N GLY A 103 -2.01 -17.73 13.02
CA GLY A 103 -1.82 -19.06 12.44
C GLY A 103 -0.62 -19.77 13.04
N TRP A 104 -0.33 -20.95 12.50
CA TRP A 104 0.78 -21.81 12.93
C TRP A 104 1.62 -22.27 11.74
N ALA A 105 2.94 -22.37 11.96
CA ALA A 105 3.83 -23.05 11.05
C ALA A 105 4.40 -24.30 11.72
N GLU A 106 4.57 -25.37 10.96
CA GLU A 106 5.11 -26.66 11.41
C GLU A 106 6.19 -27.12 10.44
N GLY A 107 7.29 -27.66 10.96
CA GLY A 107 8.35 -28.22 10.10
C GLY A 107 9.71 -28.31 10.79
N PRO A 108 10.82 -28.39 10.02
CA PRO A 108 12.17 -28.43 10.57
C PRO A 108 12.46 -27.18 11.40
N LEU A 109 13.08 -27.36 12.59
CA LEU A 109 13.33 -26.25 13.53
C LEU A 109 14.24 -25.18 12.93
N VAL A 110 15.31 -25.59 12.23
CA VAL A 110 16.21 -24.66 11.54
C VAL A 110 15.43 -23.79 10.57
N SER A 111 14.60 -24.39 9.72
CA SER A 111 13.84 -23.68 8.71
C SER A 111 12.79 -22.71 9.30
N LEU A 112 12.12 -23.10 10.41
CA LEU A 112 11.19 -22.25 11.14
C LEU A 112 11.87 -20.97 11.67
N LEU A 113 13.06 -21.13 12.28
CA LEU A 113 13.82 -20.03 12.85
C LEU A 113 14.38 -19.12 11.74
N THR A 114 14.90 -19.70 10.67
CA THR A 114 15.40 -18.96 9.51
C THR A 114 14.32 -18.09 8.85
N ALA A 115 13.07 -18.58 8.78
CA ALA A 115 11.96 -17.85 8.18
C ALA A 115 11.42 -16.72 9.07
N GLU A 116 11.60 -16.79 10.38
CA GLU A 116 10.93 -15.96 11.40
C GLU A 116 11.02 -14.47 11.08
N ARG A 117 12.24 -13.93 10.92
CA ARG A 117 12.44 -12.49 10.82
C ARG A 117 11.87 -11.93 9.53
N THR A 118 12.16 -12.58 8.41
CA THR A 118 11.66 -12.16 7.09
C THR A 118 10.12 -12.20 7.05
N LEU A 119 9.51 -13.27 7.53
CA LEU A 119 8.05 -13.39 7.65
C LEU A 119 7.46 -12.26 8.49
N LEU A 120 8.01 -12.01 9.69
CA LEU A 120 7.55 -10.95 10.58
C LEU A 120 7.68 -9.57 9.94
N ASN A 121 8.78 -9.29 9.25
CA ASN A 121 8.99 -7.99 8.61
C ASN A 121 7.88 -7.68 7.58
N PHE A 122 7.48 -8.65 6.76
CA PHE A 122 6.38 -8.48 5.81
C PHE A 122 5.05 -8.24 6.52
N VAL A 123 4.64 -9.15 7.39
CA VAL A 123 3.30 -9.09 8.00
C VAL A 123 3.17 -7.90 8.96
N GLN A 124 4.21 -7.58 9.74
CA GLN A 124 4.21 -6.43 10.64
C GLN A 124 4.10 -5.10 9.87
N ARG A 125 4.86 -4.94 8.77
CA ARG A 125 4.81 -3.72 7.96
C ARG A 125 3.45 -3.53 7.33
N LEU A 126 2.91 -4.56 6.67
CA LEU A 126 1.62 -4.49 5.99
C LEU A 126 0.46 -4.32 6.96
N SER A 127 0.47 -5.02 8.08
CA SER A 127 -0.53 -4.83 9.14
C SER A 127 -0.47 -3.42 9.74
N GLY A 128 0.72 -2.83 9.85
CA GLY A 128 0.88 -1.44 10.26
C GLY A 128 0.23 -0.47 9.27
N VAL A 129 0.46 -0.67 7.95
CA VAL A 129 -0.16 0.15 6.90
C VAL A 129 -1.69 0.01 6.89
N ALA A 130 -2.20 -1.23 6.97
CA ALA A 130 -3.64 -1.49 7.03
C ALA A 130 -4.29 -0.87 8.29
N SER A 131 -3.61 -0.96 9.43
CA SER A 131 -4.08 -0.36 10.68
C SER A 131 -4.12 1.17 10.61
N ALA A 132 -3.11 1.80 10.01
CA ALA A 132 -3.10 3.23 9.76
C ALA A 132 -4.25 3.63 8.83
N ALA A 133 -4.41 2.94 7.70
CA ALA A 133 -5.50 3.20 6.76
C ALA A 133 -6.88 3.08 7.43
N ARG A 134 -7.10 2.04 8.26
CA ARG A 134 -8.35 1.86 9.03
C ARG A 134 -8.59 3.04 9.97
N ARG A 135 -7.57 3.46 10.73
CA ARG A 135 -7.69 4.59 11.64
C ARG A 135 -8.07 5.88 10.90
N TRP A 136 -7.41 6.16 9.77
CA TRP A 136 -7.71 7.34 8.97
C TRP A 136 -9.12 7.29 8.36
N THR A 137 -9.57 6.15 7.85
CA THR A 137 -10.92 6.01 7.26
C THR A 137 -12.02 6.21 8.29
N GLN A 138 -11.81 5.78 9.54
CA GLN A 138 -12.75 6.02 10.64
C GLN A 138 -12.98 7.50 10.92
N HIS A 139 -11.97 8.36 10.73
CA HIS A 139 -12.13 9.81 10.92
C HIS A 139 -13.08 10.47 9.90
N VAL A 140 -13.29 9.85 8.75
CA VAL A 140 -14.14 10.40 7.67
C VAL A 140 -15.47 9.65 7.50
N GLU A 141 -15.78 8.72 8.36
CA GLU A 141 -17.05 8.00 8.31
C GLU A 141 -18.25 8.97 8.31
N GLY A 142 -19.22 8.69 7.43
CA GLY A 142 -20.45 9.49 7.26
C GLY A 142 -20.27 10.78 6.45
N THR A 143 -19.06 11.11 5.93
CA THR A 143 -18.87 12.32 5.09
C THR A 143 -19.04 12.07 3.60
N GLY A 144 -18.96 10.80 3.16
CA GLY A 144 -19.01 10.42 1.74
C GLY A 144 -17.67 10.54 1.02
N VAL A 145 -16.63 11.16 1.61
CA VAL A 145 -15.31 11.30 1.00
C VAL A 145 -14.58 9.95 0.97
N THR A 146 -13.80 9.74 -0.09
CA THR A 146 -12.91 8.59 -0.22
C THR A 146 -11.45 8.98 0.06
N LEU A 147 -10.76 8.22 0.93
CA LEU A 147 -9.33 8.41 1.16
C LEU A 147 -8.51 7.63 0.15
N LEU A 148 -7.49 8.28 -0.40
CA LEU A 148 -6.55 7.70 -1.35
C LEU A 148 -5.13 7.67 -0.78
N ASP A 149 -4.37 6.64 -1.13
CA ASP A 149 -2.92 6.65 -0.95
C ASP A 149 -2.22 7.54 -1.99
N THR A 150 -0.90 7.44 -2.08
CA THR A 150 -0.09 8.17 -3.05
C THR A 150 1.02 7.27 -3.60
N ARG A 151 1.92 7.84 -4.43
CA ARG A 151 3.16 7.17 -4.85
C ARG A 151 4.32 7.32 -3.84
N LYS A 152 4.09 7.92 -2.67
CA LYS A 152 5.07 8.04 -1.57
C LYS A 152 5.15 6.73 -0.80
N THR A 153 5.64 5.67 -1.46
CA THR A 153 5.76 4.30 -0.93
C THR A 153 7.23 3.92 -0.75
N THR A 154 7.48 2.90 0.06
CA THR A 154 8.80 2.28 0.16
C THR A 154 9.23 1.77 -1.24
N PRO A 155 10.45 2.10 -1.71
CA PRO A 155 10.93 1.59 -3.00
C PRO A 155 10.84 0.06 -3.10
N GLY A 156 10.25 -0.43 -4.19
CA GLY A 156 10.02 -1.86 -4.42
C GLY A 156 8.80 -2.46 -3.68
N TRP A 157 8.18 -1.74 -2.74
CA TRP A 157 7.07 -2.25 -1.92
C TRP A 157 5.71 -1.66 -2.30
N ARG A 158 5.62 -0.87 -3.37
CA ARG A 158 4.39 -0.11 -3.69
C ARG A 158 3.15 -0.97 -3.76
N ASP A 159 3.21 -2.09 -4.46
CA ASP A 159 2.05 -2.96 -4.64
C ASP A 159 1.57 -3.54 -3.31
N LEU A 160 2.51 -3.97 -2.46
CA LEU A 160 2.23 -4.50 -1.13
C LEU A 160 1.65 -3.42 -0.21
N GLU A 161 2.24 -2.22 -0.19
CA GLU A 161 1.74 -1.12 0.65
C GLU A 161 0.37 -0.64 0.18
N LYS A 162 0.14 -0.52 -1.13
CA LYS A 162 -1.17 -0.19 -1.70
C LYS A 162 -2.22 -1.28 -1.46
N TYR A 163 -1.84 -2.54 -1.51
CA TYR A 163 -2.67 -3.64 -1.06
C TYR A 163 -3.11 -3.47 0.40
N ALA A 164 -2.15 -3.21 1.30
CA ALA A 164 -2.43 -3.02 2.72
C ALA A 164 -3.32 -1.78 2.99
N VAL A 165 -3.17 -0.72 2.20
CA VAL A 165 -4.07 0.46 2.26
C VAL A 165 -5.53 0.05 1.97
N ARG A 166 -5.77 -0.75 0.92
CA ARG A 166 -7.12 -1.26 0.61
C ARG A 166 -7.64 -2.18 1.71
N THR A 167 -6.80 -3.05 2.24
CA THR A 167 -7.13 -3.95 3.36
C THR A 167 -7.59 -3.15 4.59
N GLY A 168 -7.02 -1.97 4.80
CA GLY A 168 -7.42 -1.04 5.85
C GLY A 168 -8.72 -0.27 5.57
N GLY A 169 -9.25 -0.28 4.32
CA GLY A 169 -10.51 0.34 3.94
C GLY A 169 -10.37 1.67 3.18
N ALA A 170 -9.16 2.16 2.91
CA ALA A 170 -8.93 3.25 1.98
C ALA A 170 -8.84 2.74 0.53
N GLN A 171 -8.65 3.62 -0.46
CA GLN A 171 -8.50 3.26 -1.85
C GLN A 171 -7.13 3.66 -2.39
N ASN A 172 -6.79 3.15 -3.58
CA ASN A 172 -5.55 3.50 -4.23
C ASN A 172 -5.72 4.66 -5.21
N HIS A 173 -4.83 5.63 -5.13
CA HIS A 173 -4.53 6.54 -6.22
C HIS A 173 -3.74 5.79 -7.31
N ARG A 174 -3.37 6.47 -8.40
CA ARG A 174 -2.61 5.87 -9.51
C ARG A 174 -1.45 5.01 -9.01
N GLN A 175 -1.26 3.88 -9.70
CA GLN A 175 -0.22 2.91 -9.37
C GLN A 175 1.17 3.41 -9.76
N GLY A 176 1.26 4.07 -10.91
CA GLY A 176 2.52 4.53 -11.45
C GLY A 176 2.41 5.82 -12.25
N LEU A 177 3.28 5.95 -13.24
CA LEU A 177 3.26 7.06 -14.21
C LEU A 177 2.51 6.69 -15.49
N TYR A 178 1.91 5.50 -15.55
CA TYR A 178 1.38 4.86 -16.75
C TYR A 178 -0.14 4.71 -16.75
N ASP A 179 -0.81 4.83 -15.63
CA ASP A 179 -2.24 4.52 -15.46
C ASP A 179 -3.15 5.75 -15.28
N LEU A 180 -2.55 6.94 -15.02
CA LEU A 180 -3.23 8.22 -14.97
C LEU A 180 -2.24 9.34 -15.25
N ILE A 181 -2.62 10.32 -16.08
CA ILE A 181 -1.84 11.52 -16.32
C ILE A 181 -2.15 12.53 -15.21
N MET A 182 -1.11 12.97 -14.50
CA MET A 182 -1.21 14.00 -13.48
C MET A 182 -0.30 15.15 -13.84
N LEU A 183 -0.89 16.31 -14.11
CA LEU A 183 -0.20 17.54 -14.41
C LEU A 183 0.04 18.31 -13.11
N LYS A 184 1.27 18.23 -12.64
CA LYS A 184 1.76 18.91 -11.46
C LYS A 184 2.26 20.32 -11.78
N ASP A 185 2.54 21.12 -10.75
CA ASP A 185 3.07 22.46 -10.81
C ASP A 185 4.14 22.64 -11.90
N ASN A 186 5.21 21.84 -11.84
CA ASN A 186 6.30 21.92 -12.82
C ASN A 186 5.86 21.59 -14.26
N HIS A 187 4.92 20.66 -14.46
CA HIS A 187 4.41 20.36 -15.79
C HIS A 187 3.63 21.56 -16.34
N ILE A 188 2.79 22.17 -15.52
CA ILE A 188 1.96 23.31 -15.86
C ILE A 188 2.84 24.51 -16.19
N ASP A 189 3.80 24.84 -15.31
CA ASP A 189 4.68 26.00 -15.43
C ASP A 189 5.57 25.89 -16.69
N PHE A 190 6.20 24.73 -16.93
CA PHE A 190 7.01 24.50 -18.14
C PHE A 190 6.19 24.45 -19.44
N CYS A 191 4.90 24.13 -19.37
CA CYS A 191 4.03 24.19 -20.54
C CYS A 191 3.51 25.60 -20.86
N GLY A 192 3.58 26.52 -19.89
CA GLY A 192 3.07 27.90 -20.02
C GLY A 192 1.62 28.05 -19.53
N GLY A 193 1.12 27.13 -18.72
CA GLY A 193 -0.19 27.16 -18.08
C GLY A 193 -1.02 25.90 -18.25
N ILE A 194 -2.15 25.83 -17.53
CA ILE A 194 -3.06 24.67 -17.54
C ILE A 194 -3.60 24.35 -18.96
N PRO A 195 -4.13 25.32 -19.73
CA PRO A 195 -4.67 25.02 -21.05
C PRO A 195 -3.62 24.41 -22.00
N GLN A 196 -2.40 24.99 -22.02
CA GLN A 196 -1.31 24.52 -22.87
C GLN A 196 -0.82 23.13 -22.47
N ALA A 197 -0.78 22.84 -21.16
CA ALA A 197 -0.40 21.52 -20.66
C ALA A 197 -1.44 20.46 -21.07
N VAL A 198 -2.73 20.73 -20.89
CA VAL A 198 -3.83 19.82 -21.26
C VAL A 198 -3.87 19.60 -22.77
N GLU A 199 -3.71 20.62 -23.60
CA GLU A 199 -3.65 20.51 -25.05
C GLU A 199 -2.52 19.55 -25.50
N ARG A 200 -1.32 19.71 -24.92
CA ARG A 200 -0.18 18.79 -25.19
C ARG A 200 -0.49 17.36 -24.81
N VAL A 201 -1.14 17.14 -23.67
CA VAL A 201 -1.56 15.80 -23.21
C VAL A 201 -2.57 15.19 -24.17
N GLN A 202 -3.59 15.93 -24.58
CA GLN A 202 -4.60 15.47 -25.53
C GLN A 202 -3.99 15.09 -26.89
N ALA A 203 -3.07 15.92 -27.40
CA ALA A 203 -2.34 15.63 -28.62
C ALA A 203 -1.48 14.36 -28.48
N TYR A 204 -0.83 14.17 -27.35
CA TYR A 204 -0.04 12.97 -27.03
C TYR A 204 -0.92 11.71 -26.99
N LEU A 205 -2.05 11.73 -26.27
CA LEU A 205 -2.98 10.60 -26.17
C LEU A 205 -3.57 10.24 -27.54
N LYS A 206 -4.01 11.25 -28.31
CA LYS A 206 -4.52 11.07 -29.67
C LYS A 206 -3.49 10.40 -30.58
N LYS A 207 -2.24 10.86 -30.55
CA LYS A 207 -1.14 10.30 -31.36
C LYS A 207 -0.86 8.84 -31.00
N ARG A 208 -1.07 8.44 -29.75
CA ARG A 208 -0.85 7.07 -29.27
C ARG A 208 -2.08 6.16 -29.38
N GLY A 209 -3.24 6.71 -29.72
CA GLY A 209 -4.50 5.96 -29.70
C GLY A 209 -4.86 5.41 -28.31
N GLN A 210 -4.48 6.14 -27.25
CA GLN A 210 -4.72 5.77 -25.86
C GLN A 210 -5.69 6.74 -25.19
N SER A 211 -6.40 6.23 -24.18
CA SER A 211 -7.26 7.03 -23.31
C SER A 211 -6.81 6.83 -21.87
N LEU A 212 -6.38 7.91 -21.21
CA LEU A 212 -6.08 7.97 -19.78
C LEU A 212 -6.80 9.15 -19.19
N ARG A 213 -7.24 9.05 -17.94
CA ARG A 213 -7.79 10.17 -17.19
C ARG A 213 -6.71 11.23 -16.98
N ILE A 214 -7.14 12.50 -17.00
CA ILE A 214 -6.26 13.65 -16.79
C ILE A 214 -6.62 14.31 -15.48
N GLU A 215 -5.66 14.35 -14.58
CA GLU A 215 -5.70 15.08 -13.33
C GLU A 215 -4.79 16.29 -13.38
N VAL A 216 -5.27 17.43 -12.86
CA VAL A 216 -4.56 18.71 -12.85
C VAL A 216 -4.48 19.23 -11.42
N GLU A 217 -3.29 19.62 -10.96
CA GLU A 217 -3.08 20.35 -9.70
C GLU A 217 -3.46 21.82 -9.87
N ALA A 218 -4.40 22.31 -9.07
CA ALA A 218 -4.71 23.74 -8.90
C ALA A 218 -4.10 24.24 -7.60
N ARG A 219 -3.37 25.36 -7.66
CA ARG A 219 -2.72 26.02 -6.51
C ARG A 219 -3.51 27.23 -6.00
N THR A 220 -4.42 27.72 -6.82
CA THR A 220 -5.23 28.92 -6.55
C THR A 220 -6.65 28.76 -7.08
N LEU A 221 -7.59 29.61 -6.60
CA LEU A 221 -8.94 29.66 -7.17
C LEU A 221 -8.95 30.12 -8.63
N ALA A 222 -7.98 30.92 -9.05
CA ALA A 222 -7.80 31.28 -10.46
C ALA A 222 -7.43 30.06 -11.33
N ASP A 223 -6.63 29.12 -10.81
CA ASP A 223 -6.34 27.87 -11.50
C ASP A 223 -7.59 27.00 -11.61
N VAL A 224 -8.47 27.00 -10.60
CA VAL A 224 -9.77 26.32 -10.65
C VAL A 224 -10.63 26.86 -11.79
N GLU A 225 -10.72 28.20 -11.93
CA GLU A 225 -11.47 28.83 -13.03
C GLU A 225 -10.87 28.49 -14.40
N LEU A 226 -9.53 28.51 -14.52
CA LEU A 226 -8.84 28.10 -15.75
C LEU A 226 -9.12 26.63 -16.10
N ALA A 227 -9.06 25.72 -15.12
CA ALA A 227 -9.34 24.31 -15.31
C ALA A 227 -10.78 24.08 -15.77
N LEU A 228 -11.75 24.79 -15.20
CA LEU A 228 -13.17 24.72 -15.58
C LEU A 228 -13.45 25.19 -17.02
N ASN A 229 -12.60 26.06 -17.55
CA ASN A 229 -12.67 26.53 -18.93
C ASN A 229 -11.77 25.73 -19.89
N THR A 230 -11.08 24.71 -19.40
CA THR A 230 -10.17 23.86 -20.18
C THR A 230 -10.80 22.47 -20.34
N PRO A 231 -11.32 22.09 -21.52
CA PRO A 231 -11.97 20.79 -21.71
C PRO A 231 -10.99 19.63 -21.65
N GLY A 232 -11.44 18.48 -21.14
CA GLY A 232 -10.68 17.23 -21.11
C GLY A 232 -9.91 16.97 -19.81
N ILE A 233 -10.19 17.72 -18.76
CA ILE A 233 -9.76 17.44 -17.39
C ILE A 233 -10.82 16.54 -16.76
N ASP A 234 -10.41 15.48 -16.07
CA ASP A 234 -11.30 14.55 -15.35
C ASP A 234 -11.31 14.81 -13.85
N ILE A 235 -10.15 15.16 -13.28
CA ILE A 235 -9.96 15.37 -11.85
C ILE A 235 -9.22 16.69 -11.64
N LEU A 236 -9.68 17.47 -10.67
CA LEU A 236 -9.00 18.67 -10.22
C LEU A 236 -8.52 18.49 -8.77
N MET A 237 -7.21 18.45 -8.60
CA MET A 237 -6.58 18.39 -7.28
C MET A 237 -6.40 19.80 -6.74
N LEU A 238 -6.94 20.04 -5.55
CA LEU A 238 -6.80 21.28 -4.77
C LEU A 238 -5.55 21.14 -3.88
N ASP A 239 -4.39 21.54 -4.42
CA ASP A 239 -3.12 21.31 -3.75
C ASP A 239 -2.83 22.40 -2.70
N ASN A 240 -2.65 21.97 -1.45
CA ASN A 240 -2.41 22.83 -0.28
C ASN A 240 -3.50 23.90 -0.01
N PHE A 241 -4.73 23.70 -0.47
CA PHE A 241 -5.86 24.56 -0.12
C PHE A 241 -6.24 24.34 1.36
N THR A 242 -6.69 25.42 2.02
CA THR A 242 -7.34 25.28 3.34
C THR A 242 -8.75 24.68 3.18
N PRO A 243 -9.37 24.15 4.25
CA PRO A 243 -10.75 23.66 4.17
C PRO A 243 -11.74 24.73 3.67
N GLU A 244 -11.53 26.01 4.03
CA GLU A 244 -12.35 27.14 3.57
C GLU A 244 -12.21 27.33 2.06
N GLN A 245 -10.97 27.30 1.54
CA GLN A 245 -10.71 27.40 0.11
C GLN A 245 -11.28 26.20 -0.66
N CYS A 246 -11.17 24.98 -0.09
CA CYS A 246 -11.79 23.78 -0.66
C CYS A 246 -13.32 23.95 -0.80
N ARG A 247 -14.01 24.46 0.22
CA ARG A 247 -15.46 24.73 0.14
C ARG A 247 -15.84 25.71 -0.96
N VAL A 248 -15.02 26.76 -1.15
CA VAL A 248 -15.21 27.73 -2.24
C VAL A 248 -14.98 27.06 -3.59
N ALA A 249 -13.89 26.31 -3.74
CA ALA A 249 -13.55 25.61 -4.97
C ALA A 249 -14.63 24.57 -5.35
N VAL A 250 -15.07 23.74 -4.41
CA VAL A 250 -16.13 22.74 -4.64
C VAL A 250 -17.42 23.38 -5.12
N LYS A 251 -17.83 24.50 -4.52
CA LYS A 251 -19.01 25.26 -4.99
C LYS A 251 -18.83 25.83 -6.40
N LEU A 252 -17.62 26.31 -6.73
CA LEU A 252 -17.30 26.85 -8.05
C LEU A 252 -17.28 25.73 -9.11
N ILE A 253 -16.75 24.57 -8.75
CA ILE A 253 -16.67 23.37 -9.63
C ILE A 253 -18.08 22.81 -9.90
N ASP A 254 -18.96 22.80 -8.92
CA ASP A 254 -20.39 22.41 -9.04
C ASP A 254 -20.57 21.06 -9.75
N GLY A 255 -19.80 20.03 -9.35
CA GLY A 255 -19.87 18.67 -9.89
C GLY A 255 -19.39 18.49 -11.34
N ARG A 256 -18.81 19.54 -11.98
CA ARG A 256 -18.32 19.46 -13.37
C ARG A 256 -17.04 18.62 -13.51
N LEU A 257 -16.23 18.56 -12.46
CA LEU A 257 -15.00 17.77 -12.36
C LEU A 257 -15.00 17.00 -11.03
N GLN A 258 -14.36 15.83 -11.01
CA GLN A 258 -14.06 15.17 -9.75
C GLN A 258 -13.03 15.99 -8.98
N THR A 259 -13.21 16.11 -7.68
CA THR A 259 -12.36 16.93 -6.81
C THR A 259 -11.49 16.07 -5.89
N GLU A 260 -10.23 16.45 -5.75
CA GLU A 260 -9.31 15.86 -4.80
C GLU A 260 -8.68 16.95 -3.93
N ALA A 261 -8.67 16.77 -2.60
CA ALA A 261 -7.86 17.60 -1.71
C ALA A 261 -6.54 16.90 -1.40
N SER A 262 -5.44 17.65 -1.45
CA SER A 262 -4.10 17.13 -1.18
C SER A 262 -3.21 18.18 -0.52
N GLY A 263 -2.12 17.74 0.13
CA GLY A 263 -1.10 18.61 0.72
C GLY A 263 -1.33 18.91 2.19
N GLY A 264 -0.36 18.55 3.05
CA GLY A 264 -0.31 18.92 4.47
C GLY A 264 -1.44 18.43 5.37
N ILE A 265 -2.31 17.51 4.91
CA ILE A 265 -3.46 17.00 5.67
C ILE A 265 -2.99 16.04 6.75
N THR A 266 -3.39 16.30 7.99
CA THR A 266 -3.09 15.49 9.17
C THR A 266 -4.35 14.82 9.72
N GLU A 267 -4.22 13.84 10.62
CA GLU A 267 -5.38 13.21 11.28
C GLU A 267 -6.28 14.26 11.96
N GLN A 268 -5.68 15.30 12.54
CA GLN A 268 -6.39 16.38 13.26
C GLN A 268 -7.18 17.29 12.32
N THR A 269 -6.69 17.50 11.10
CA THR A 269 -7.33 18.39 10.12
C THR A 269 -8.23 17.65 9.14
N LEU A 270 -8.08 16.32 9.01
CA LEU A 270 -8.74 15.49 8.02
C LEU A 270 -10.25 15.67 7.98
N ARG A 271 -10.91 15.68 9.15
CA ARG A 271 -12.37 15.82 9.23
C ARG A 271 -12.86 17.13 8.62
N ALA A 272 -12.13 18.23 8.84
CA ALA A 272 -12.47 19.53 8.29
C ALA A 272 -12.40 19.55 6.75
N TYR A 273 -11.43 18.82 6.14
CA TYR A 273 -11.37 18.64 4.69
C TYR A 273 -12.49 17.72 4.18
N ALA A 274 -12.76 16.61 4.87
CA ALA A 274 -13.81 15.68 4.48
C ALA A 274 -15.21 16.33 4.44
N GLU A 275 -15.44 17.34 5.27
CA GLU A 275 -16.71 18.09 5.35
C GLU A 275 -16.79 19.26 4.35
N THR A 276 -15.80 19.43 3.46
CA THR A 276 -15.82 20.47 2.43
C THR A 276 -16.66 20.11 1.20
N GLY A 277 -16.95 18.81 1.03
CA GLY A 277 -17.65 18.29 -0.13
C GLY A 277 -16.72 17.85 -1.27
N VAL A 278 -15.40 17.74 -1.04
CA VAL A 278 -14.49 17.11 -2.01
C VAL A 278 -14.80 15.62 -2.13
N ASP A 279 -14.59 15.05 -3.33
CA ASP A 279 -14.86 13.64 -3.59
C ASP A 279 -13.81 12.72 -2.96
N THR A 280 -12.54 13.16 -3.01
CA THR A 280 -11.40 12.36 -2.57
C THR A 280 -10.38 13.20 -1.78
N ILE A 281 -9.62 12.54 -0.92
CA ILE A 281 -8.48 13.13 -0.21
C ILE A 281 -7.30 12.18 -0.32
N SER A 282 -6.17 12.65 -0.91
CA SER A 282 -4.95 11.84 -0.98
C SER A 282 -4.01 12.13 0.17
N ILE A 283 -3.50 11.05 0.79
CA ILE A 283 -2.75 11.09 2.04
C ILE A 283 -1.48 10.24 1.92
N GLY A 284 -0.33 10.91 1.83
CA GLY A 284 0.97 10.21 1.78
C GLY A 284 1.31 9.47 3.08
N ALA A 285 0.84 9.97 4.23
CA ALA A 285 1.11 9.38 5.54
C ALA A 285 0.54 7.96 5.71
N LEU A 286 -0.40 7.52 4.87
CA LEU A 286 -0.90 6.15 4.85
C LEU A 286 0.20 5.12 4.55
N THR A 287 1.30 5.53 3.95
CA THR A 287 2.40 4.63 3.58
C THR A 287 3.77 5.09 4.09
N HIS A 288 4.12 6.40 3.99
CA HIS A 288 5.47 6.85 4.33
C HIS A 288 5.74 7.11 5.83
N SER A 289 4.69 7.21 6.69
CA SER A 289 4.84 7.52 8.13
C SER A 289 4.10 6.52 9.01
N VAL A 290 4.26 5.23 8.70
CA VAL A 290 3.55 4.15 9.38
C VAL A 290 4.50 3.37 10.29
N LYS A 291 4.06 3.13 11.53
CA LYS A 291 4.70 2.20 12.46
C LYS A 291 4.26 0.76 12.11
N SER A 292 5.22 -0.16 12.04
CA SER A 292 4.92 -1.61 11.92
C SER A 292 4.15 -2.10 13.15
N LEU A 293 3.18 -3.00 12.94
CA LEU A 293 2.41 -3.60 14.04
C LEU A 293 3.24 -4.66 14.76
N ASP A 294 3.20 -4.70 16.09
CA ASP A 294 3.98 -5.69 16.83
C ASP A 294 3.30 -7.07 16.82
N LEU A 295 3.98 -8.02 16.17
CA LEU A 295 3.63 -9.45 16.09
C LEU A 295 4.81 -10.27 16.57
N ASN A 296 4.59 -11.48 17.05
CA ASN A 296 5.63 -12.45 17.34
C ASN A 296 5.37 -13.78 16.66
N PHE A 297 6.48 -14.51 16.43
CA PHE A 297 6.46 -15.90 15.94
C PHE A 297 7.19 -16.73 16.97
N LYS A 298 6.46 -17.52 17.79
CA LYS A 298 6.98 -18.19 18.98
C LYS A 298 6.85 -19.69 18.88
N ALA A 299 7.93 -20.37 19.26
CA ALA A 299 7.91 -21.82 19.43
C ALA A 299 6.79 -22.23 20.40
N VAL A 300 6.08 -23.30 20.04
CA VAL A 300 5.12 -23.97 20.90
C VAL A 300 5.82 -25.22 21.43
N CYS A 301 6.23 -25.16 22.71
CA CYS A 301 6.76 -26.35 23.40
C CYS A 301 5.63 -27.35 23.56
N ALA A 302 5.94 -28.64 23.31
CA ALA A 302 5.02 -29.77 23.51
C ALA A 302 4.65 -29.93 24.99
#